data_f88ece593db4c6f265f4c52c4ec61f6e
#
_entry.id   f88ece593db4c6f265f4c52c4ec61f6e
#
_cell.length_a   1.000
_cell.length_b   1.000
_cell.length_c   1.000
_cell.angle_alpha   90.00
_cell.angle_beta   90.00
_cell.angle_gamma   90.00
#
_symmetry.space_group_name_H-M   'P 1'
#
loop_
_entity.id
_entity.type
_entity.pdbx_description
1 polymer ?
#
loop_
_entity_poly.entity_id
_entity_poly.type
_entity_poly.pdbx_seq_one_letter_code
_entity_poly.pdbx_strand_id
1 'polypeptide(L)'
;MKLLCLSPAEFIHFGTTRELRSLVTKNVQDYEFLDWKMQVNSAVQKEGFAAHNAYVGSRAKIGKEAYLENCYILGNSEVGDGTVLSHVRIMDRKIPEQIVMHGIELTGGKKVIRIYGVPDNPKGKYPGEVSFLGTTLNQFMAQNKVTKEELWKGEETYLWFADLYPVCDDWEDALDMAEIIYKMAHGTATKEEISRWRETERMSLYSSFNAADIEASCDQERFLENRILARCFIRKLEQGMYYADALKIFGKRGISKEIFKLLMEDAAEADFSLKIRIYHAVSCYMKKTRTIYDDLHYDALENDCFGTIQEVIYEEAEKKLPDSAGYRIVKDQVDIALPVRVNWGGGWTDTPPHCNEKGGVVLNAAMKLRGIYPVQITVKRLDELHVEFESKDIGVYTTVDSAAEIQDCHNPYDSFALHKAALIACGIIPVKEEADLQEILKRMGGGIYLSTQVYGVPKGSGLGTSSILSGACVKGIFEFLGQERTRCRDL
;
A
#
# COMPACT_ATOMS: atom_id res chain seq x y z
N MET A 1 -47.65 19.14 27.02
CA MET A 1 -46.25 18.84 27.21
C MET A 1 -46.18 17.43 27.84
N LYS A 2 -45.52 16.45 27.21
CA LYS A 2 -45.37 15.13 27.81
C LYS A 2 -43.99 15.09 28.48
N LEU A 3 -43.92 14.80 29.76
CA LEU A 3 -42.66 14.52 30.49
C LEU A 3 -42.23 13.09 30.18
N LEU A 4 -41.01 12.96 29.67
CA LEU A 4 -40.29 11.66 29.58
C LEU A 4 -39.42 11.50 30.84
N CYS A 5 -39.70 10.48 31.63
CA CYS A 5 -38.83 10.09 32.74
C CYS A 5 -37.85 9.00 32.25
N LEU A 6 -36.56 9.30 32.29
CA LEU A 6 -35.49 8.35 32.00
C LEU A 6 -34.96 7.82 33.35
N SER A 7 -35.06 6.51 33.58
CA SER A 7 -34.51 5.86 34.76
C SER A 7 -34.17 4.40 34.46
N PRO A 8 -32.95 3.93 34.70
CA PRO A 8 -31.81 4.70 35.18
C PRO A 8 -31.28 5.65 34.09
N ALA A 9 -30.72 6.78 34.51
CA ALA A 9 -30.11 7.76 33.63
C ALA A 9 -28.79 8.26 34.20
N GLU A 10 -27.80 8.45 33.35
CA GLU A 10 -26.52 9.03 33.72
C GLU A 10 -26.31 10.30 32.91
N PHE A 11 -25.84 11.35 33.57
CA PHE A 11 -25.51 12.63 32.93
C PHE A 11 -24.00 12.81 32.92
N ILE A 12 -23.42 12.77 31.68
CA ILE A 12 -22.00 12.99 31.49
C ILE A 12 -21.77 14.47 31.23
N HIS A 13 -21.05 15.15 32.14
CA HIS A 13 -20.67 16.54 32.00
C HIS A 13 -19.20 16.67 31.56
N PHE A 14 -18.93 17.43 30.52
CA PHE A 14 -17.60 17.84 30.08
C PHE A 14 -17.63 19.29 29.61
N GLY A 15 -17.42 20.20 30.54
CA GLY A 15 -17.42 21.63 30.29
C GLY A 15 -16.05 22.23 30.03
N THR A 16 -14.98 21.43 30.18
CA THR A 16 -13.60 21.84 29.99
C THR A 16 -12.83 20.83 29.15
N THR A 17 -11.74 21.29 28.47
CA THR A 17 -10.85 20.41 27.70
C THR A 17 -10.24 19.31 28.57
N ARG A 18 -9.94 19.63 29.82
CA ARG A 18 -9.40 18.65 30.79
C ARG A 18 -10.39 17.52 31.08
N GLU A 19 -11.67 17.85 31.27
CA GLU A 19 -12.73 16.86 31.51
C GLU A 19 -12.95 15.99 30.28
N LEU A 20 -13.06 16.59 29.10
CA LEU A 20 -13.17 15.86 27.83
C LEU A 20 -11.99 14.89 27.66
N ARG A 21 -10.75 15.36 27.83
CA ARG A 21 -9.56 14.51 27.73
C ARG A 21 -9.62 13.34 28.73
N SER A 22 -9.97 13.61 29.98
CA SER A 22 -10.06 12.56 31.02
C SER A 22 -11.13 11.53 30.67
N LEU A 23 -12.26 11.97 30.14
CA LEU A 23 -13.34 11.08 29.69
C LEU A 23 -12.85 10.09 28.64
N VAL A 24 -12.17 10.57 27.59
CA VAL A 24 -11.76 9.72 26.45
C VAL A 24 -10.46 8.93 26.72
N THR A 25 -9.63 9.32 27.69
CA THR A 25 -8.35 8.65 27.96
C THR A 25 -8.31 7.80 29.22
N LYS A 26 -9.05 8.18 30.28
CA LYS A 26 -9.05 7.49 31.58
C LYS A 26 -10.36 6.77 31.86
N ASN A 27 -11.47 7.45 31.63
CA ASN A 27 -12.79 7.01 32.09
C ASN A 27 -13.62 6.36 30.99
N VAL A 28 -13.07 6.15 29.80
CA VAL A 28 -13.79 5.54 28.68
C VAL A 28 -14.31 4.13 29.01
N GLN A 29 -13.59 3.40 29.88
CA GLN A 29 -13.98 2.06 30.32
C GLN A 29 -15.31 2.06 31.11
N ASP A 30 -15.63 3.12 31.82
CA ASP A 30 -16.88 3.26 32.54
C ASP A 30 -18.10 3.33 31.61
N TYR A 31 -17.85 3.57 30.30
CA TYR A 31 -18.87 3.73 29.25
C TYR A 31 -18.79 2.65 28.16
N GLU A 32 -18.13 1.51 28.41
CA GLU A 32 -18.09 0.37 27.48
C GLU A 32 -19.49 -0.14 27.11
N PHE A 33 -20.48 0.02 28.00
CA PHE A 33 -21.86 -0.34 27.71
C PHE A 33 -22.50 0.50 26.59
N LEU A 34 -21.90 1.64 26.23
CA LEU A 34 -22.24 2.48 25.08
C LEU A 34 -21.38 2.16 23.84
N ASP A 35 -20.58 1.08 23.90
CA ASP A 35 -19.58 0.71 22.88
C ASP A 35 -18.50 1.79 22.66
N TRP A 36 -18.24 2.61 23.67
CA TRP A 36 -17.18 3.60 23.63
C TRP A 36 -15.82 2.93 23.73
N LYS A 37 -14.89 3.40 22.91
CA LYS A 37 -13.51 2.88 22.83
C LYS A 37 -12.52 4.03 22.80
N MET A 38 -11.36 3.80 23.38
CA MET A 38 -10.27 4.79 23.39
C MET A 38 -9.79 5.12 21.97
N GLN A 39 -9.86 4.16 21.06
CA GLN A 39 -9.42 4.33 19.67
C GLN A 39 -10.55 3.93 18.72
N VAL A 40 -11.06 4.90 17.97
CA VAL A 40 -12.18 4.73 17.05
C VAL A 40 -11.78 5.22 15.67
N ASN A 41 -12.07 4.43 14.64
CA ASN A 41 -11.79 4.74 13.25
C ASN A 41 -10.38 5.32 13.05
N SER A 42 -9.37 4.63 13.61
CA SER A 42 -8.00 5.15 13.65
C SER A 42 -6.99 4.08 13.24
N ALA A 43 -5.98 4.50 12.49
CA ALA A 43 -4.85 3.67 12.10
C ALA A 43 -3.66 3.96 13.02
N VAL A 44 -3.67 3.32 14.18
CA VAL A 44 -2.64 3.45 15.22
C VAL A 44 -2.07 2.08 15.60
N GLN A 45 -0.81 2.06 16.04
CA GLN A 45 -0.11 0.81 16.40
C GLN A 45 0.17 0.67 17.90
N LYS A 46 -0.13 1.70 18.69
CA LYS A 46 0.24 1.80 20.11
C LYS A 46 -0.99 2.08 20.97
N GLU A 47 -0.90 1.70 22.23
CA GLU A 47 -1.89 1.96 23.26
C GLU A 47 -1.44 3.11 24.18
N GLY A 48 -2.34 3.55 25.08
CA GLY A 48 -2.04 4.55 26.10
C GLY A 48 -2.44 5.99 25.75
N PHE A 49 -3.12 6.20 24.61
CA PHE A 49 -3.70 7.47 24.22
C PHE A 49 -5.04 7.26 23.49
N ALA A 50 -5.88 8.27 23.46
CA ALA A 50 -7.15 8.23 22.75
C ALA A 50 -7.01 8.78 21.33
N ALA A 51 -7.74 8.17 20.40
CA ALA A 51 -7.70 8.56 18.99
C ALA A 51 -9.08 8.39 18.34
N HIS A 52 -9.53 9.42 17.63
CA HIS A 52 -10.72 9.41 16.80
C HIS A 52 -10.37 9.93 15.41
N ASN A 53 -10.62 9.13 14.39
CA ASN A 53 -10.29 9.46 13.00
C ASN A 53 -8.84 9.96 12.86
N ALA A 54 -7.88 9.19 13.40
CA ALA A 54 -6.48 9.57 13.42
C ALA A 54 -5.58 8.52 12.75
N TYR A 55 -4.60 9.00 12.00
CA TYR A 55 -3.53 8.19 11.44
C TYR A 55 -2.20 8.51 12.13
N VAL A 56 -1.54 7.48 12.65
CA VAL A 56 -0.23 7.62 13.32
C VAL A 56 0.78 6.71 12.64
N GLY A 57 1.80 7.32 12.04
CA GLY A 57 2.90 6.62 11.38
C GLY A 57 3.72 5.78 12.37
N SER A 58 4.38 4.74 11.87
CA SER A 58 5.12 3.77 12.69
C SER A 58 6.27 4.38 13.52
N ARG A 59 6.88 5.47 13.02
CA ARG A 59 8.00 6.16 13.69
C ARG A 59 7.56 7.24 14.69
N ALA A 60 6.29 7.67 14.61
CA ALA A 60 5.78 8.70 15.49
C ALA A 60 5.63 8.18 16.94
N LYS A 61 5.87 9.05 17.91
CA LYS A 61 5.72 8.76 19.34
C LYS A 61 4.60 9.62 19.90
N ILE A 62 3.62 8.99 20.54
CA ILE A 62 2.50 9.67 21.17
C ILE A 62 2.60 9.49 22.68
N GLY A 63 2.50 10.59 23.40
CA GLY A 63 2.54 10.63 24.87
C GLY A 63 1.31 10.00 25.52
N LYS A 64 1.45 9.69 26.80
CA LYS A 64 0.36 9.12 27.60
C LYS A 64 -0.78 10.13 27.75
N GLU A 65 -2.01 9.60 27.77
CA GLU A 65 -3.22 10.43 27.95
C GLU A 65 -3.36 11.54 26.88
N ALA A 66 -2.66 11.46 25.75
CA ALA A 66 -2.91 12.33 24.62
C ALA A 66 -4.25 11.98 23.96
N TYR A 67 -4.90 12.97 23.35
CA TYR A 67 -6.09 12.77 22.53
C TYR A 67 -5.87 13.34 21.13
N LEU A 68 -6.06 12.50 20.13
CA LEU A 68 -5.91 12.83 18.72
C LEU A 68 -7.27 12.74 18.02
N GLU A 69 -7.71 13.83 17.43
CA GLU A 69 -8.98 13.91 16.69
C GLU A 69 -8.73 14.48 15.29
N ASN A 70 -9.18 13.78 14.26
CA ASN A 70 -8.99 14.19 12.87
C ASN A 70 -7.53 14.57 12.55
N CYS A 71 -6.57 13.74 12.98
CA CYS A 71 -5.14 14.03 12.92
C CYS A 71 -4.38 13.08 12.02
N TYR A 72 -3.32 13.62 11.39
CA TYR A 72 -2.37 12.86 10.58
C TYR A 72 -0.95 13.11 11.08
N ILE A 73 -0.39 12.13 11.82
CA ILE A 73 0.92 12.26 12.50
C ILE A 73 1.95 11.36 11.82
N LEU A 74 2.97 11.95 11.23
CA LEU A 74 3.95 11.27 10.39
C LEU A 74 5.40 11.49 10.83
N GLY A 75 6.29 10.78 10.16
CA GLY A 75 7.74 10.92 10.35
C GLY A 75 8.19 10.56 11.77
N ASN A 76 9.20 11.26 12.27
CA ASN A 76 9.73 11.12 13.63
C ASN A 76 9.05 12.08 14.61
N SER A 77 7.77 12.37 14.42
CA SER A 77 7.02 13.29 15.29
C SER A 77 6.92 12.75 16.71
N GLU A 78 6.99 13.66 17.69
CA GLU A 78 6.80 13.37 19.10
C GLU A 78 5.66 14.26 19.64
N VAL A 79 4.63 13.66 20.21
CA VAL A 79 3.52 14.38 20.86
C VAL A 79 3.63 14.17 22.37
N GLY A 80 3.64 15.25 23.13
CA GLY A 80 3.80 15.23 24.58
C GLY A 80 2.61 14.63 25.34
N ASP A 81 2.84 14.30 26.61
CA ASP A 81 1.83 13.70 27.48
C ASP A 81 0.64 14.65 27.68
N GLY A 82 -0.56 14.09 27.68
CA GLY A 82 -1.80 14.84 27.91
C GLY A 82 -2.12 15.94 26.91
N THR A 83 -1.49 15.93 25.74
CA THR A 83 -1.73 16.88 24.66
C THR A 83 -2.98 16.51 23.88
N VAL A 84 -3.74 17.50 23.45
CA VAL A 84 -4.94 17.36 22.63
C VAL A 84 -4.64 17.97 21.25
N LEU A 85 -4.74 17.16 20.19
CA LEU A 85 -4.60 17.59 18.82
C LEU A 85 -5.92 17.37 18.08
N SER A 86 -6.38 18.38 17.36
CA SER A 86 -7.60 18.30 16.56
C SER A 86 -7.38 19.00 15.21
N HIS A 87 -7.73 18.32 14.11
CA HIS A 87 -7.64 18.84 12.73
C HIS A 87 -6.23 19.34 12.34
N VAL A 88 -5.19 18.63 12.78
CA VAL A 88 -3.80 19.00 12.46
C VAL A 88 -3.07 17.86 11.75
N ARG A 89 -2.17 18.26 10.87
CA ARG A 89 -1.24 17.36 10.19
C ARG A 89 0.18 17.67 10.68
N ILE A 90 0.82 16.71 11.34
CA ILE A 90 2.15 16.87 11.95
C ILE A 90 3.14 15.95 11.26
N MET A 91 4.28 16.50 10.84
CA MET A 91 5.36 15.75 10.21
C MET A 91 6.72 16.20 10.75
N ASP A 92 7.48 15.25 11.30
CA ASP A 92 8.84 15.47 11.85
C ASP A 92 8.93 16.65 12.85
N ARG A 93 7.92 16.81 13.70
CA ARG A 93 7.84 17.88 14.73
C ARG A 93 7.70 17.32 16.14
N LYS A 94 8.15 18.12 17.10
CA LYS A 94 7.98 17.85 18.53
C LYS A 94 6.91 18.78 19.11
N ILE A 95 5.81 18.21 19.55
CA ILE A 95 4.69 18.91 20.13
C ILE A 95 4.77 18.81 21.67
N PRO A 96 4.76 19.95 22.39
CA PRO A 96 4.85 19.98 23.84
C PRO A 96 3.73 19.21 24.56
N GLU A 97 3.92 18.92 25.84
CA GLU A 97 2.91 18.32 26.70
C GLU A 97 1.86 19.31 27.17
N GLN A 98 0.70 18.81 27.57
CA GLN A 98 -0.41 19.56 28.22
C GLN A 98 -0.90 20.75 27.38
N ILE A 99 -0.80 20.72 26.09
CA ILE A 99 -1.32 21.75 25.18
C ILE A 99 -2.49 21.24 24.35
N VAL A 100 -3.27 22.16 23.83
CA VAL A 100 -4.26 21.94 22.78
C VAL A 100 -3.77 22.61 21.52
N MET A 101 -3.79 21.90 20.40
CA MET A 101 -3.63 22.47 19.05
C MET A 101 -4.87 22.09 18.25
N HIS A 102 -5.56 23.09 17.73
CA HIS A 102 -6.74 22.90 16.92
C HIS A 102 -6.62 23.68 15.60
N GLY A 103 -6.55 22.96 14.50
CA GLY A 103 -6.52 23.53 13.16
C GLY A 103 -7.94 23.91 12.69
N ILE A 104 -8.07 25.08 12.08
CA ILE A 104 -9.31 25.55 11.47
C ILE A 104 -9.00 26.07 10.07
N GLU A 105 -9.76 25.59 9.10
CA GLU A 105 -9.84 26.22 7.81
C GLU A 105 -10.90 27.33 7.85
N LEU A 106 -10.53 28.51 7.37
CA LEU A 106 -11.40 29.67 7.35
C LEU A 106 -12.09 29.77 5.99
N THR A 107 -13.26 30.40 5.98
CA THR A 107 -13.92 30.80 4.74
C THR A 107 -12.93 31.62 3.88
N GLY A 108 -12.71 31.20 2.63
CA GLY A 108 -11.70 31.79 1.75
C GLY A 108 -10.37 31.03 1.73
N GLY A 109 -10.28 29.87 2.40
CA GLY A 109 -9.16 28.94 2.26
C GLY A 109 -7.93 29.24 3.12
N LYS A 110 -7.95 30.29 3.95
CA LYS A 110 -6.90 30.57 4.95
C LYS A 110 -6.94 29.57 6.10
N LYS A 111 -5.84 29.44 6.82
CA LYS A 111 -5.63 28.46 7.90
C LYS A 111 -5.29 29.17 9.20
N VAL A 112 -5.81 28.64 10.31
CA VAL A 112 -5.45 29.05 11.68
C VAL A 112 -5.22 27.82 12.53
N ILE A 113 -4.11 27.79 13.28
CA ILE A 113 -3.93 26.83 14.36
C ILE A 113 -4.04 27.56 15.70
N ARG A 114 -5.07 27.20 16.46
CA ARG A 114 -5.26 27.70 17.83
C ARG A 114 -4.44 26.84 18.76
N ILE A 115 -3.56 27.48 19.56
CA ILE A 115 -2.74 26.82 20.56
C ILE A 115 -3.02 27.43 21.93
N TYR A 116 -3.30 26.59 22.93
CA TYR A 116 -3.50 27.00 24.33
C TYR A 116 -3.24 25.82 25.28
N GLY A 117 -3.09 26.07 26.56
CA GLY A 117 -2.89 25.01 27.56
C GLY A 117 -4.17 24.23 27.85
N VAL A 118 -4.06 22.93 28.10
CA VAL A 118 -5.21 22.11 28.55
C VAL A 118 -5.92 22.70 29.77
N PRO A 119 -5.20 23.30 30.77
CA PRO A 119 -5.84 23.95 31.93
C PRO A 119 -6.34 25.36 31.65
N ASP A 120 -6.07 25.97 30.49
CA ASP A 120 -6.40 27.36 30.23
C ASP A 120 -7.93 27.58 30.20
N ASN A 121 -8.35 28.71 30.78
CA ASN A 121 -9.77 29.07 30.83
C ASN A 121 -10.05 30.24 29.85
N PRO A 122 -10.74 29.98 28.74
CA PRO A 122 -11.10 31.03 27.78
C PRO A 122 -11.90 32.20 28.38
N LYS A 123 -12.58 31.97 29.52
CA LYS A 123 -13.35 32.98 30.26
C LYS A 123 -12.50 33.79 31.23
N GLY A 124 -11.19 33.53 31.31
CA GLY A 124 -10.26 34.32 32.11
C GLY A 124 -10.20 35.77 31.60
N LYS A 125 -10.30 36.75 32.51
CA LYS A 125 -10.39 38.17 32.17
C LYS A 125 -9.12 38.90 32.60
N TYR A 126 -8.45 39.57 31.63
CA TYR A 126 -7.34 40.46 31.89
C TYR A 126 -7.83 41.75 32.55
N PRO A 127 -7.12 42.34 33.56
CA PRO A 127 -5.77 42.01 34.03
C PRO A 127 -5.67 40.95 35.13
N GLY A 128 -6.70 40.14 35.39
CA GLY A 128 -6.62 39.04 36.32
C GLY A 128 -5.56 38.01 36.00
N GLU A 129 -5.34 37.04 36.88
CA GLU A 129 -4.49 35.88 36.60
C GLU A 129 -5.15 34.95 35.58
N VAL A 130 -4.77 35.08 34.33
CA VAL A 130 -5.24 34.23 33.23
C VAL A 130 -4.13 33.27 32.84
N SER A 131 -4.37 31.97 33.02
CA SER A 131 -3.45 30.94 32.55
C SER A 131 -3.37 30.94 31.03
N PHE A 132 -2.16 30.84 30.49
CA PHE A 132 -1.91 30.71 29.05
C PHE A 132 -0.64 29.91 28.78
N LEU A 133 -0.78 28.71 28.17
CA LEU A 133 0.32 27.82 27.77
C LEU A 133 1.28 27.49 28.92
N GLY A 134 0.76 27.19 30.11
CA GLY A 134 1.56 26.86 31.30
C GLY A 134 2.22 28.05 32.00
N THR A 135 1.96 29.28 31.53
CA THR A 135 2.36 30.54 32.16
C THR A 135 1.13 31.42 32.43
N THR A 136 1.29 32.72 32.58
CA THR A 136 0.16 33.65 32.64
C THR A 136 0.13 34.56 31.41
N LEU A 137 -1.07 34.99 31.00
CA LEU A 137 -1.19 35.95 29.90
C LEU A 137 -0.47 37.27 30.19
N ASN A 138 -0.44 37.71 31.45
CA ASN A 138 0.32 38.87 31.89
C ASN A 138 1.85 38.71 31.63
N GLN A 139 2.35 37.50 31.92
CA GLN A 139 3.79 37.19 31.67
C GLN A 139 4.05 37.12 30.15
N PHE A 140 3.20 36.48 29.36
CA PHE A 140 3.29 36.46 27.92
C PHE A 140 3.40 37.89 27.35
N MET A 141 2.46 38.78 27.76
CA MET A 141 2.45 40.17 27.30
C MET A 141 3.70 40.94 27.71
N ALA A 142 4.11 40.82 28.97
CA ALA A 142 5.26 41.53 29.49
C ALA A 142 6.59 41.12 28.82
N GLN A 143 6.83 39.83 28.67
CA GLN A 143 8.03 39.26 28.05
C GLN A 143 8.19 39.66 26.59
N ASN A 144 7.09 39.71 25.86
CA ASN A 144 7.10 40.00 24.44
C ASN A 144 6.74 41.47 24.11
N LYS A 145 6.56 42.33 25.14
CA LYS A 145 6.14 43.71 25.02
C LYS A 145 4.87 43.90 24.19
N VAL A 146 3.91 42.97 24.41
CA VAL A 146 2.60 43.02 23.74
C VAL A 146 1.67 43.89 24.57
N THR A 147 0.98 44.84 23.92
CA THR A 147 0.05 45.74 24.60
C THR A 147 -1.39 45.14 24.63
N LYS A 148 -2.22 45.73 25.48
CA LYS A 148 -3.63 45.36 25.53
C LYS A 148 -4.34 45.58 24.20
N GLU A 149 -4.03 46.69 23.54
CA GLU A 149 -4.63 47.13 22.27
C GLU A 149 -4.23 46.21 21.10
N GLU A 150 -3.07 45.54 21.20
CA GLU A 150 -2.66 44.54 20.21
C GLU A 150 -3.48 43.25 20.29
N LEU A 151 -4.05 42.92 21.47
CA LEU A 151 -4.81 41.70 21.66
C LEU A 151 -6.34 41.91 21.64
N TRP A 152 -6.82 43.09 22.05
CA TRP A 152 -8.26 43.36 22.10
C TRP A 152 -8.60 44.66 21.43
N LYS A 153 -9.48 44.61 20.47
CA LYS A 153 -10.04 45.79 19.77
C LYS A 153 -11.23 46.41 20.49
N GLY A 154 -11.70 45.80 21.59
CA GLY A 154 -12.89 46.21 22.33
C GLY A 154 -12.66 46.29 23.84
N GLU A 155 -13.75 46.54 24.60
CA GLU A 155 -13.71 46.66 26.06
C GLU A 155 -13.61 45.30 26.77
N GLU A 156 -14.04 44.19 26.14
CA GLU A 156 -14.02 42.86 26.72
C GLU A 156 -12.66 42.20 26.58
N THR A 157 -11.98 42.03 27.70
CA THR A 157 -10.59 41.52 27.77
C THR A 157 -10.51 40.06 28.23
N TYR A 158 -11.45 39.22 27.80
CA TYR A 158 -11.40 37.78 28.02
C TYR A 158 -10.40 37.12 27.05
N LEU A 159 -9.77 36.03 27.50
CA LEU A 159 -8.89 35.24 26.65
C LEU A 159 -9.59 34.77 25.37
N TRP A 160 -10.89 34.53 25.43
CA TRP A 160 -11.75 34.16 24.33
C TRP A 160 -11.71 35.14 23.15
N PHE A 161 -11.50 36.45 23.43
CA PHE A 161 -11.47 37.53 22.45
C PHE A 161 -10.07 38.05 22.15
N ALA A 162 -9.01 37.45 22.71
CA ALA A 162 -7.65 37.88 22.46
C ALA A 162 -7.17 37.45 21.06
N ASP A 163 -6.74 38.37 20.22
CA ASP A 163 -6.22 38.16 18.86
C ASP A 163 -4.80 37.57 18.93
N LEU A 164 -4.69 36.30 19.23
CA LEU A 164 -3.44 35.58 19.46
C LEU A 164 -2.99 34.74 18.27
N TYR A 165 -3.89 34.28 17.42
CA TYR A 165 -3.69 33.22 16.46
C TYR A 165 -3.54 33.73 15.03
N PRO A 166 -2.31 33.63 14.42
CA PRO A 166 -2.04 34.12 13.08
C PRO A 166 -2.86 33.40 12.01
N VAL A 167 -3.28 34.16 11.00
CA VAL A 167 -3.98 33.68 9.80
C VAL A 167 -2.94 33.44 8.71
N CYS A 168 -2.83 32.20 8.24
CA CYS A 168 -1.83 31.74 7.31
C CYS A 168 -2.42 31.24 6.00
N ASP A 169 -1.61 31.12 4.97
CA ASP A 169 -2.02 30.59 3.67
C ASP A 169 -2.06 29.06 3.65
N ASP A 170 -1.18 28.41 4.38
CA ASP A 170 -1.08 26.97 4.44
C ASP A 170 -0.91 26.41 5.87
N TRP A 171 -1.00 25.09 6.01
CA TRP A 171 -0.93 24.41 7.30
C TRP A 171 0.47 24.40 7.92
N GLU A 172 1.54 24.39 7.12
CA GLU A 172 2.92 24.39 7.62
C GLU A 172 3.24 25.73 8.26
N ASP A 173 2.87 26.82 7.60
CA ASP A 173 3.01 28.17 8.13
C ASP A 173 2.20 28.37 9.42
N ALA A 174 0.98 27.84 9.46
CA ALA A 174 0.14 27.88 10.66
C ALA A 174 0.72 27.08 11.84
N LEU A 175 1.38 25.94 11.57
CA LEU A 175 2.12 25.17 12.58
C LEU A 175 3.33 25.93 13.11
N ASP A 176 4.12 26.55 12.23
CA ASP A 176 5.26 27.39 12.61
C ASP A 176 4.80 28.53 13.52
N MET A 177 3.70 29.18 13.18
CA MET A 177 3.13 30.26 13.97
C MET A 177 2.62 29.77 15.34
N ALA A 178 2.03 28.58 15.41
CA ALA A 178 1.64 27.99 16.69
C ALA A 178 2.87 27.68 17.58
N GLU A 179 3.98 27.20 16.99
CA GLU A 179 5.24 26.99 17.68
C GLU A 179 5.84 28.32 18.19
N ILE A 180 5.78 29.37 17.38
CA ILE A 180 6.22 30.72 17.79
C ILE A 180 5.42 31.20 18.99
N ILE A 181 4.10 31.05 19.01
CA ILE A 181 3.26 31.43 20.17
C ILE A 181 3.71 30.68 21.44
N TYR A 182 3.98 29.37 21.33
CA TYR A 182 4.50 28.57 22.43
C TYR A 182 5.86 29.10 22.92
N LYS A 183 6.80 29.38 22.02
CA LYS A 183 8.10 29.99 22.35
C LYS A 183 7.95 31.37 23.00
N MET A 184 7.01 32.18 22.52
CA MET A 184 6.70 33.47 23.12
C MET A 184 6.19 33.32 24.54
N ALA A 185 5.33 32.36 24.82
CA ALA A 185 4.82 32.09 26.17
C ALA A 185 5.94 31.69 27.16
N HIS A 186 6.95 30.99 26.66
CA HIS A 186 8.07 30.51 27.47
C HIS A 186 9.35 31.40 27.40
N GLY A 187 9.26 32.55 26.73
CA GLY A 187 10.37 33.50 26.63
C GLY A 187 11.58 33.02 25.79
N THR A 188 11.36 32.07 24.90
CA THR A 188 12.40 31.47 24.03
C THR A 188 12.28 31.89 22.57
N ALA A 189 11.27 32.71 22.23
CA ALA A 189 11.11 33.23 20.88
C ALA A 189 12.17 34.27 20.53
N THR A 190 12.67 34.26 19.31
CA THR A 190 13.59 35.26 18.77
C THR A 190 12.85 36.57 18.46
N LYS A 191 13.61 37.65 18.25
CA LYS A 191 13.00 38.94 17.86
C LYS A 191 12.32 38.86 16.51
N GLU A 192 12.87 38.11 15.59
CA GLU A 192 12.37 37.89 14.26
C GLU A 192 11.06 37.13 14.32
N GLU A 193 10.95 36.06 15.15
CA GLU A 193 9.75 35.32 15.38
C GLU A 193 8.61 36.18 15.95
N ILE A 194 8.94 37.02 16.97
CA ILE A 194 7.99 37.97 17.56
C ILE A 194 7.53 39.01 16.53
N SER A 195 8.44 39.52 15.68
CA SER A 195 8.08 40.46 14.61
C SER A 195 7.15 39.85 13.60
N ARG A 196 7.44 38.61 13.15
CA ARG A 196 6.62 37.85 12.24
C ARG A 196 5.21 37.63 12.80
N TRP A 197 5.10 37.26 14.09
CA TRP A 197 3.81 37.13 14.76
C TRP A 197 3.03 38.46 14.80
N ARG A 198 3.69 39.57 15.02
CA ARG A 198 3.03 40.90 15.04
C ARG A 198 2.55 41.37 13.69
N GLU A 199 3.32 41.12 12.66
CA GLU A 199 3.06 41.59 11.29
C GLU A 199 1.97 40.75 10.60
N THR A 200 1.71 39.52 11.09
CA THR A 200 0.68 38.64 10.54
C THR A 200 -0.70 39.04 11.13
N GLU A 201 -1.74 39.02 10.29
CA GLU A 201 -3.10 39.15 10.74
C GLU A 201 -3.44 38.07 11.76
N ARG A 202 -4.11 38.42 12.84
CA ARG A 202 -4.42 37.48 13.91
C ARG A 202 -5.91 37.45 14.22
N MET A 203 -6.35 36.31 14.68
CA MET A 203 -7.71 36.08 15.15
C MET A 203 -7.73 35.56 16.59
N SER A 204 -8.85 35.78 17.24
CA SER A 204 -9.15 35.22 18.55
C SER A 204 -9.78 33.82 18.46
N LEU A 205 -9.98 33.14 19.60
CA LEU A 205 -10.78 31.91 19.64
C LEU A 205 -12.19 32.15 19.10
N TYR A 206 -12.79 33.30 19.44
CA TYR A 206 -14.14 33.66 19.01
C TYR A 206 -14.22 33.98 17.54
N SER A 207 -13.37 34.86 17.03
CA SER A 207 -13.42 35.27 15.63
C SER A 207 -13.08 34.13 14.67
N SER A 208 -12.11 33.28 15.01
CA SER A 208 -11.76 32.11 14.20
C SER A 208 -12.85 31.05 14.20
N PHE A 209 -13.61 30.91 15.30
CA PHE A 209 -14.78 30.03 15.34
C PHE A 209 -15.87 30.48 14.38
N ASN A 210 -16.18 31.78 14.38
CA ASN A 210 -17.22 32.35 13.51
C ASN A 210 -16.83 32.40 12.03
N ALA A 211 -15.54 32.41 11.72
CA ALA A 211 -15.02 32.44 10.36
C ALA A 211 -14.69 31.03 9.81
N ALA A 212 -14.90 29.97 10.61
CA ALA A 212 -14.60 28.60 10.23
C ALA A 212 -15.44 28.14 9.02
N ASP A 213 -14.79 27.49 8.07
CA ASP A 213 -15.43 26.78 6.97
C ASP A 213 -15.77 25.36 7.41
N ILE A 214 -17.04 25.17 7.79
CA ILE A 214 -17.52 23.88 8.29
C ILE A 214 -17.55 22.84 7.17
N GLU A 215 -17.84 23.23 5.93
CA GLU A 215 -17.90 22.30 4.80
C GLU A 215 -16.51 21.79 4.45
N ALA A 216 -15.50 22.66 4.38
CA ALA A 216 -14.11 22.30 4.19
C ALA A 216 -13.59 21.37 5.32
N SER A 217 -13.96 21.64 6.56
CA SER A 217 -13.61 20.79 7.71
C SER A 217 -14.21 19.39 7.58
N CYS A 218 -15.49 19.27 7.22
CA CYS A 218 -16.16 17.99 6.99
C CYS A 218 -15.54 17.22 5.81
N ASP A 219 -15.09 17.91 4.77
CA ASP A 219 -14.41 17.29 3.63
C ASP A 219 -13.04 16.74 4.01
N GLN A 220 -12.28 17.47 4.81
CA GLN A 220 -11.02 16.99 5.37
C GLN A 220 -11.20 15.76 6.26
N GLU A 221 -12.22 15.76 7.12
CA GLU A 221 -12.55 14.60 7.95
C GLU A 221 -12.87 13.37 7.11
N ARG A 222 -13.72 13.52 6.09
CA ARG A 222 -14.08 12.44 5.16
C ARG A 222 -12.88 11.92 4.39
N PHE A 223 -12.02 12.81 3.90
CA PHE A 223 -10.79 12.43 3.22
C PHE A 223 -9.88 11.60 4.15
N LEU A 224 -9.72 12.04 5.38
CA LEU A 224 -8.90 11.33 6.38
C LEU A 224 -9.51 9.96 6.74
N GLU A 225 -10.82 9.89 6.92
CA GLU A 225 -11.54 8.63 7.16
C GLU A 225 -11.29 7.62 6.03
N ASN A 226 -11.42 8.06 4.78
CA ASN A 226 -11.17 7.22 3.61
C ASN A 226 -9.72 6.73 3.56
N ARG A 227 -8.75 7.62 3.86
CA ARG A 227 -7.32 7.27 3.91
C ARG A 227 -7.03 6.26 5.01
N ILE A 228 -7.61 6.42 6.18
CA ILE A 228 -7.48 5.48 7.31
C ILE A 228 -8.04 4.12 6.93
N LEU A 229 -9.23 4.06 6.34
CA LEU A 229 -9.85 2.82 5.90
C LEU A 229 -8.99 2.10 4.85
N ALA A 230 -8.49 2.83 3.85
CA ALA A 230 -7.57 2.28 2.85
C ALA A 230 -6.30 1.70 3.49
N ARG A 231 -5.65 2.45 4.38
CA ARG A 231 -4.44 1.99 5.09
C ARG A 231 -4.69 0.80 6.03
N CYS A 232 -5.81 0.79 6.74
CA CYS A 232 -6.18 -0.34 7.58
C CYS A 232 -6.46 -1.61 6.74
N PHE A 233 -7.07 -1.46 5.57
CA PHE A 233 -7.28 -2.56 4.63
C PHE A 233 -5.93 -3.11 4.13
N ILE A 234 -5.03 -2.24 3.66
CA ILE A 234 -3.71 -2.62 3.17
C ILE A 234 -2.91 -3.36 4.25
N ARG A 235 -2.90 -2.83 5.49
CA ARG A 235 -2.25 -3.49 6.63
C ARG A 235 -2.77 -4.92 6.88
N LYS A 236 -4.07 -5.13 6.75
CA LYS A 236 -4.65 -6.48 6.86
C LYS A 236 -4.13 -7.42 5.77
N LEU A 237 -3.98 -6.91 4.54
CA LEU A 237 -3.38 -7.67 3.45
C LEU A 237 -1.89 -7.96 3.72
N GLU A 238 -1.10 -6.98 4.17
CA GLU A 238 0.31 -7.16 4.56
C GLU A 238 0.48 -8.25 5.63
N GLN A 239 -0.44 -8.33 6.59
CA GLN A 239 -0.46 -9.35 7.64
C GLN A 239 -0.92 -10.75 7.17
N GLY A 240 -1.16 -10.94 5.87
CA GLY A 240 -1.57 -12.23 5.33
C GLY A 240 -3.06 -12.53 5.45
N MET A 241 -3.89 -11.55 5.84
CA MET A 241 -5.34 -11.77 5.95
C MET A 241 -5.95 -12.09 4.59
N TYR A 242 -6.87 -13.06 4.56
CA TYR A 242 -7.63 -13.38 3.36
C TYR A 242 -8.43 -12.16 2.87
N TYR A 243 -8.40 -11.88 1.58
CA TYR A 243 -8.96 -10.65 1.02
C TYR A 243 -10.43 -10.40 1.37
N ALA A 244 -11.26 -11.46 1.40
CA ALA A 244 -12.68 -11.32 1.72
C ALA A 244 -12.92 -10.90 3.19
N ASP A 245 -12.02 -11.27 4.11
CA ASP A 245 -12.07 -10.82 5.50
C ASP A 245 -11.52 -9.42 5.65
N ALA A 246 -10.45 -9.08 4.93
CA ALA A 246 -9.92 -7.73 4.90
C ALA A 246 -10.94 -6.71 4.37
N LEU A 247 -11.71 -7.06 3.34
CA LEU A 247 -12.78 -6.23 2.75
C LEU A 247 -13.92 -5.89 3.74
N LYS A 248 -14.11 -6.68 4.80
CA LYS A 248 -15.13 -6.40 5.82
C LYS A 248 -14.95 -5.06 6.52
N ILE A 249 -13.74 -4.48 6.49
CA ILE A 249 -13.47 -3.16 7.08
C ILE A 249 -14.31 -2.04 6.46
N PHE A 250 -14.66 -2.17 5.18
CA PHE A 250 -15.49 -1.17 4.50
C PHE A 250 -16.97 -1.27 4.85
N GLY A 251 -17.40 -2.33 5.55
CA GLY A 251 -18.76 -2.53 6.02
C GLY A 251 -19.81 -2.37 4.91
N LYS A 252 -20.93 -1.69 5.26
CA LYS A 252 -22.01 -1.41 4.31
C LYS A 252 -21.69 -0.31 3.30
N ARG A 253 -20.69 0.55 3.60
CA ARG A 253 -20.27 1.66 2.70
C ARG A 253 -19.60 1.12 1.44
N GLY A 254 -18.93 -0.04 1.55
CA GLY A 254 -18.14 -0.61 0.49
C GLY A 254 -16.89 0.24 0.17
N ILE A 255 -16.30 0.01 -1.00
CA ILE A 255 -15.19 0.82 -1.52
C ILE A 255 -15.82 1.98 -2.30
N SER A 256 -15.67 3.22 -1.82
CA SER A 256 -16.07 4.42 -2.57
C SER A 256 -15.04 4.73 -3.68
N LYS A 257 -15.39 5.64 -4.59
CA LYS A 257 -14.47 6.10 -5.66
C LYS A 257 -13.19 6.69 -5.07
N GLU A 258 -13.30 7.46 -3.99
CA GLU A 258 -12.17 8.07 -3.29
C GLU A 258 -11.27 7.01 -2.65
N ILE A 259 -11.87 6.01 -1.96
CA ILE A 259 -11.12 4.88 -1.39
C ILE A 259 -10.43 4.09 -2.51
N PHE A 260 -11.13 3.82 -3.61
CA PHE A 260 -10.56 3.12 -4.76
C PHE A 260 -9.31 3.84 -5.29
N LYS A 261 -9.39 5.16 -5.49
CA LYS A 261 -8.25 5.98 -5.93
C LYS A 261 -7.07 5.87 -4.97
N LEU A 262 -7.31 5.99 -3.66
CA LEU A 262 -6.27 5.85 -2.64
C LEU A 262 -5.62 4.45 -2.65
N LEU A 263 -6.41 3.39 -2.88
CA LEU A 263 -5.89 2.03 -2.98
C LEU A 263 -5.03 1.83 -4.23
N MET A 264 -5.38 2.46 -5.35
CA MET A 264 -4.58 2.40 -6.58
C MET A 264 -3.27 3.19 -6.46
N GLU A 265 -3.29 4.36 -5.81
CA GLU A 265 -2.09 5.13 -5.46
C GLU A 265 -1.14 4.31 -4.58
N ASP A 266 -1.65 3.72 -3.51
CA ASP A 266 -0.86 2.89 -2.60
C ASP A 266 -0.34 1.60 -3.28
N ALA A 267 -1.12 1.02 -4.21
CA ALA A 267 -0.70 -0.15 -4.99
C ALA A 267 0.43 0.16 -5.98
N ALA A 268 0.46 1.40 -6.53
CA ALA A 268 1.53 1.82 -7.43
C ALA A 268 2.90 1.92 -6.73
N GLU A 269 2.90 2.28 -5.44
CA GLU A 269 4.11 2.40 -4.61
C GLU A 269 4.46 1.11 -3.84
N ALA A 270 3.57 0.12 -3.84
CA ALA A 270 3.73 -1.12 -3.09
C ALA A 270 4.76 -2.06 -3.76
N ASP A 271 5.34 -2.94 -2.94
CA ASP A 271 6.10 -4.06 -3.49
C ASP A 271 5.21 -4.99 -4.32
N PHE A 272 5.85 -5.82 -5.14
CA PHE A 272 5.19 -6.75 -6.04
C PHE A 272 4.09 -7.60 -5.37
N SER A 273 4.37 -8.18 -4.22
CA SER A 273 3.45 -9.08 -3.53
C SER A 273 2.21 -8.34 -3.03
N LEU A 274 2.40 -7.18 -2.42
CA LEU A 274 1.31 -6.36 -1.90
C LEU A 274 0.46 -5.76 -3.04
N LYS A 275 1.10 -5.29 -4.12
CA LYS A 275 0.42 -4.77 -5.31
C LYS A 275 -0.58 -5.79 -5.86
N ILE A 276 -0.15 -7.02 -6.08
CA ILE A 276 -1.01 -8.10 -6.58
C ILE A 276 -2.17 -8.37 -5.61
N ARG A 277 -1.89 -8.40 -4.31
CA ARG A 277 -2.94 -8.64 -3.29
C ARG A 277 -3.99 -7.54 -3.26
N ILE A 278 -3.59 -6.28 -3.43
CA ILE A 278 -4.52 -5.14 -3.52
C ILE A 278 -5.36 -5.27 -4.78
N TYR A 279 -4.74 -5.45 -5.96
CA TYR A 279 -5.45 -5.59 -7.23
C TYR A 279 -6.43 -6.76 -7.22
N HIS A 280 -6.00 -7.92 -6.74
CA HIS A 280 -6.86 -9.10 -6.62
C HIS A 280 -8.05 -8.84 -5.69
N ALA A 281 -7.84 -8.28 -4.51
CA ALA A 281 -8.90 -8.01 -3.56
C ALA A 281 -9.93 -7.01 -4.12
N VAL A 282 -9.46 -5.94 -4.77
CA VAL A 282 -10.32 -4.92 -5.37
C VAL A 282 -11.07 -5.48 -6.59
N SER A 283 -10.42 -6.24 -7.47
CA SER A 283 -11.09 -6.89 -8.62
C SER A 283 -12.19 -7.85 -8.17
N CYS A 284 -11.94 -8.67 -7.14
CA CYS A 284 -12.94 -9.54 -6.53
C CYS A 284 -14.12 -8.77 -5.95
N TYR A 285 -13.86 -7.63 -5.29
CA TYR A 285 -14.91 -6.75 -4.80
C TYR A 285 -15.75 -6.18 -5.95
N MET A 286 -15.11 -5.60 -6.98
CA MET A 286 -15.79 -5.05 -8.16
C MET A 286 -16.65 -6.10 -8.88
N LYS A 287 -16.11 -7.30 -9.06
CA LYS A 287 -16.83 -8.43 -9.67
C LYS A 287 -18.07 -8.82 -8.89
N LYS A 288 -17.95 -8.92 -7.56
CA LYS A 288 -19.05 -9.29 -6.66
C LYS A 288 -20.15 -8.24 -6.60
N THR A 289 -19.76 -6.95 -6.54
CA THR A 289 -20.69 -5.81 -6.40
C THR A 289 -21.16 -5.25 -7.75
N ARG A 290 -20.55 -5.68 -8.86
CA ARG A 290 -20.73 -5.14 -10.21
C ARG A 290 -20.41 -3.64 -10.29
N THR A 291 -19.44 -3.20 -9.49
CA THR A 291 -19.00 -1.80 -9.45
C THR A 291 -17.95 -1.54 -10.54
N ILE A 292 -18.03 -0.37 -11.17
CA ILE A 292 -17.07 0.13 -12.16
C ILE A 292 -16.55 1.47 -11.62
N TYR A 293 -15.24 1.72 -11.71
CA TYR A 293 -14.61 2.98 -11.31
C TYR A 293 -13.96 3.62 -12.52
N ASP A 294 -14.41 4.84 -12.90
CA ASP A 294 -13.85 5.62 -14.03
C ASP A 294 -13.64 4.79 -15.31
N ASP A 295 -14.67 4.04 -15.72
CA ASP A 295 -14.67 3.10 -16.85
C ASP A 295 -13.74 1.88 -16.69
N LEU A 296 -13.08 1.72 -15.53
CA LEU A 296 -12.28 0.55 -15.23
C LEU A 296 -13.17 -0.60 -14.73
N HIS A 297 -13.14 -1.71 -15.44
CA HIS A 297 -13.82 -2.95 -15.09
C HIS A 297 -12.89 -3.86 -14.27
N TYR A 298 -13.47 -4.80 -13.54
CA TYR A 298 -12.74 -5.75 -12.68
C TYR A 298 -11.70 -6.59 -13.44
N ASP A 299 -11.99 -6.96 -14.69
CA ASP A 299 -11.12 -7.76 -15.56
C ASP A 299 -9.83 -7.04 -15.95
N ALA A 300 -9.85 -5.72 -16.05
CA ALA A 300 -8.62 -4.96 -16.27
C ALA A 300 -7.65 -5.11 -15.08
N LEU A 301 -8.13 -4.97 -13.83
CA LEU A 301 -7.30 -5.20 -12.64
C LEU A 301 -6.87 -6.68 -12.50
N GLU A 302 -7.72 -7.62 -12.89
CA GLU A 302 -7.39 -9.04 -12.92
C GLU A 302 -6.27 -9.33 -13.94
N ASN A 303 -6.33 -8.71 -15.12
CA ASN A 303 -5.28 -8.81 -16.14
C ASN A 303 -3.97 -8.13 -15.67
N ASP A 304 -4.05 -6.99 -15.00
CA ASP A 304 -2.87 -6.31 -14.44
C ASP A 304 -2.18 -7.16 -13.35
N CYS A 305 -2.94 -7.92 -12.56
CA CYS A 305 -2.36 -8.90 -11.64
C CYS A 305 -1.51 -9.94 -12.38
N PHE A 306 -2.05 -10.54 -13.44
CA PHE A 306 -1.34 -11.55 -14.21
C PHE A 306 -0.18 -10.96 -14.99
N GLY A 307 -0.34 -9.76 -15.57
CA GLY A 307 0.73 -9.01 -16.25
C GLY A 307 1.91 -8.73 -15.32
N THR A 308 1.62 -8.26 -14.10
CA THR A 308 2.65 -7.99 -13.08
C THR A 308 3.41 -9.26 -12.68
N ILE A 309 2.72 -10.41 -12.53
CA ILE A 309 3.35 -11.70 -12.25
C ILE A 309 4.26 -12.12 -13.43
N GLN A 310 3.76 -11.96 -14.64
CA GLN A 310 4.49 -12.29 -15.85
C GLN A 310 5.77 -11.46 -15.99
N GLU A 311 5.70 -10.16 -15.76
CA GLU A 311 6.86 -9.26 -15.80
C GLU A 311 7.96 -9.70 -14.84
N VAL A 312 7.61 -9.99 -13.58
CA VAL A 312 8.59 -10.44 -12.58
C VAL A 312 9.21 -11.79 -12.94
N ILE A 313 8.41 -12.72 -13.48
CA ILE A 313 8.92 -14.01 -13.96
C ILE A 313 9.93 -13.80 -15.09
N TYR A 314 9.62 -12.91 -16.03
CA TYR A 314 10.53 -12.61 -17.14
C TYR A 314 11.82 -11.93 -16.66
N GLU A 315 11.74 -10.93 -15.80
CA GLU A 315 12.91 -10.27 -15.23
C GLU A 315 13.84 -11.24 -14.46
N GLU A 316 13.26 -12.14 -13.68
CA GLU A 316 14.03 -13.14 -12.94
C GLU A 316 14.59 -14.24 -13.87
N ALA A 317 13.86 -14.61 -14.91
CA ALA A 317 14.34 -15.54 -15.92
C ALA A 317 15.51 -14.94 -16.71
N GLU A 318 15.37 -13.69 -17.15
CA GLU A 318 16.38 -12.99 -17.94
C GLU A 318 17.73 -12.88 -17.20
N LYS A 319 17.71 -12.60 -15.88
CA LYS A 319 18.92 -12.58 -15.02
C LYS A 319 19.64 -13.94 -14.96
N LYS A 320 18.92 -15.05 -15.23
CA LYS A 320 19.40 -16.42 -15.12
C LYS A 320 19.62 -17.10 -16.47
N LEU A 321 19.32 -16.40 -17.57
CA LEU A 321 19.55 -16.97 -18.92
C LEU A 321 21.03 -17.24 -19.13
N PRO A 322 21.38 -18.40 -19.71
CA PRO A 322 22.76 -18.71 -20.02
C PRO A 322 23.28 -17.82 -21.17
N ASP A 323 24.55 -17.48 -21.11
CA ASP A 323 25.24 -16.82 -22.22
C ASP A 323 25.37 -17.78 -23.40
N SER A 324 24.74 -17.44 -24.52
CA SER A 324 24.71 -18.24 -25.74
C SER A 324 25.82 -17.90 -26.75
N ALA A 325 26.69 -16.94 -26.45
CA ALA A 325 27.71 -16.48 -27.39
C ALA A 325 28.63 -17.61 -27.92
N GLY A 326 28.87 -18.62 -27.07
CA GLY A 326 29.65 -19.79 -27.40
C GLY A 326 28.89 -20.99 -27.92
N TYR A 327 27.58 -20.91 -28.11
CA TYR A 327 26.79 -22.08 -28.52
C TYR A 327 27.11 -22.54 -29.95
N ARG A 328 27.23 -23.87 -30.09
CA ARG A 328 27.42 -24.57 -31.37
C ARG A 328 26.62 -25.86 -31.33
N ILE A 329 26.05 -26.23 -32.45
CA ILE A 329 25.40 -27.54 -32.62
C ILE A 329 26.50 -28.58 -32.69
N VAL A 330 26.48 -29.53 -31.72
CA VAL A 330 27.49 -30.58 -31.59
C VAL A 330 26.95 -31.99 -31.92
N LYS A 331 25.62 -32.13 -31.97
CA LYS A 331 24.95 -33.40 -32.32
C LYS A 331 23.96 -33.12 -33.48
N ASP A 332 23.89 -34.05 -34.44
CA ASP A 332 22.92 -33.92 -35.54
C ASP A 332 21.49 -34.23 -35.06
N GLN A 333 21.33 -35.06 -34.06
CA GLN A 333 20.03 -35.39 -33.46
C GLN A 333 20.17 -35.76 -31.99
N VAL A 334 19.16 -35.34 -31.21
CA VAL A 334 18.97 -35.75 -29.80
C VAL A 334 17.51 -36.17 -29.61
N ASP A 335 17.33 -37.33 -28.97
CA ASP A 335 16.01 -37.85 -28.60
C ASP A 335 15.95 -37.97 -27.07
N ILE A 336 14.94 -37.34 -26.45
CA ILE A 336 14.70 -37.42 -25.00
C ILE A 336 13.35 -38.09 -24.77
N ALA A 337 13.32 -39.06 -23.86
CA ALA A 337 12.11 -39.75 -23.45
C ALA A 337 11.96 -39.73 -21.92
N LEU A 338 10.88 -39.18 -21.41
CA LEU A 338 10.63 -38.97 -19.98
C LEU A 338 9.31 -39.65 -19.51
N PRO A 339 9.27 -40.10 -18.21
CA PRO A 339 8.03 -40.60 -17.62
C PRO A 339 7.02 -39.48 -17.38
N VAL A 340 5.75 -39.87 -17.17
CA VAL A 340 4.74 -38.96 -16.60
C VAL A 340 4.84 -38.96 -15.08
N ARG A 341 4.27 -37.97 -14.48
CA ARG A 341 4.18 -37.80 -13.03
C ARG A 341 2.77 -38.09 -12.54
N VAL A 342 2.66 -38.99 -11.57
CA VAL A 342 1.39 -39.20 -10.83
C VAL A 342 1.53 -38.61 -9.44
N ASN A 343 0.63 -37.72 -9.07
CA ASN A 343 0.55 -37.19 -7.73
C ASN A 343 -0.23 -38.18 -6.84
N TRP A 344 0.40 -38.67 -5.78
CA TRP A 344 -0.19 -39.56 -4.80
C TRP A 344 -0.73 -38.82 -3.58
N GLY A 345 -0.25 -37.62 -3.31
CA GLY A 345 -0.72 -36.79 -2.22
C GLY A 345 -0.10 -35.41 -2.20
N GLY A 346 -0.83 -34.48 -1.61
CA GLY A 346 -0.37 -33.11 -1.39
C GLY A 346 -0.38 -32.19 -2.62
N GLY A 347 -0.91 -32.62 -3.78
CA GLY A 347 -1.03 -31.74 -4.95
C GLY A 347 -1.81 -30.48 -4.62
N TRP A 348 -1.38 -29.35 -5.20
CA TRP A 348 -1.86 -27.97 -4.92
C TRP A 348 -1.41 -27.39 -3.57
N THR A 349 -0.80 -28.16 -2.65
CA THR A 349 -0.20 -27.59 -1.44
C THR A 349 1.07 -26.78 -1.77
N ASP A 350 1.67 -27.04 -2.91
CA ASP A 350 2.84 -26.34 -3.45
C ASP A 350 2.48 -25.07 -4.27
N THR A 351 1.20 -24.67 -4.25
CA THR A 351 0.70 -23.51 -5.00
C THR A 351 0.42 -22.32 -4.07
N PRO A 352 0.88 -21.12 -4.43
CA PRO A 352 0.50 -19.91 -3.70
C PRO A 352 -1.02 -19.68 -3.65
N PRO A 353 -1.55 -19.10 -2.58
CA PRO A 353 -0.85 -18.60 -1.38
C PRO A 353 -0.51 -19.66 -0.34
N HIS A 354 -1.04 -20.89 -0.44
CA HIS A 354 -0.89 -21.91 0.59
C HIS A 354 0.56 -22.26 0.90
N CYS A 355 1.38 -22.49 -0.14
CA CYS A 355 2.78 -22.82 0.06
C CYS A 355 3.61 -21.70 0.71
N ASN A 356 3.24 -20.44 0.47
CA ASN A 356 3.91 -19.28 1.05
C ASN A 356 3.57 -19.10 2.54
N GLU A 357 2.39 -19.54 2.95
CA GLU A 357 1.87 -19.35 4.31
C GLU A 357 2.19 -20.56 5.22
N LYS A 358 2.11 -21.78 4.67
CA LYS A 358 2.13 -23.01 5.47
C LYS A 358 3.17 -24.03 5.02
N GLY A 359 3.88 -23.72 3.93
CA GLY A 359 4.69 -24.70 3.22
C GLY A 359 3.83 -25.70 2.44
N GLY A 360 4.42 -26.33 1.42
CA GLY A 360 3.76 -27.36 0.61
C GLY A 360 4.59 -28.65 0.58
N VAL A 361 3.92 -29.79 0.64
CA VAL A 361 4.55 -31.11 0.51
C VAL A 361 3.78 -31.93 -0.51
N VAL A 362 4.49 -32.38 -1.56
CA VAL A 362 3.88 -33.16 -2.64
C VAL A 362 4.62 -34.49 -2.79
N LEU A 363 3.87 -35.58 -2.80
CA LEU A 363 4.39 -36.92 -3.09
C LEU A 363 4.05 -37.32 -4.52
N ASN A 364 5.07 -37.42 -5.37
CA ASN A 364 4.92 -37.80 -6.78
C ASN A 364 5.63 -39.11 -7.09
N ALA A 365 5.07 -39.85 -8.03
CA ALA A 365 5.72 -41.02 -8.63
C ALA A 365 5.95 -40.81 -10.13
N ALA A 366 7.13 -41.16 -10.61
CA ALA A 366 7.43 -41.18 -12.04
C ALA A 366 7.01 -42.54 -12.63
N MET A 367 6.22 -42.52 -13.70
CA MET A 367 5.61 -43.74 -14.27
C MET A 367 5.80 -43.84 -15.78
N LYS A 368 6.10 -45.07 -16.23
CA LYS A 368 5.96 -45.47 -17.63
C LYS A 368 4.55 -45.90 -17.91
N LEU A 369 4.01 -45.63 -19.10
CA LEU A 369 2.73 -46.14 -19.55
C LEU A 369 2.98 -47.34 -20.46
N ARG A 370 2.50 -48.52 -20.04
CA ARG A 370 2.68 -49.79 -20.78
C ARG A 370 4.15 -50.05 -21.14
N GLY A 371 5.08 -49.70 -20.25
CA GLY A 371 6.51 -49.89 -20.45
C GLY A 371 7.22 -48.79 -21.27
N ILE A 372 6.48 -47.83 -21.79
CA ILE A 372 7.01 -46.74 -22.63
C ILE A 372 7.09 -45.43 -21.81
N TYR A 373 8.09 -44.63 -22.05
CA TYR A 373 8.14 -43.26 -21.59
C TYR A 373 7.24 -42.39 -22.46
N PRO A 374 6.14 -41.84 -21.93
CA PRO A 374 5.11 -41.22 -22.74
C PRO A 374 5.50 -39.86 -23.31
N VAL A 375 6.35 -39.08 -22.62
CA VAL A 375 6.77 -37.76 -23.08
C VAL A 375 8.07 -37.90 -23.87
N GLN A 376 8.02 -37.55 -25.16
CA GLN A 376 9.15 -37.67 -26.06
C GLN A 376 9.37 -36.37 -26.82
N ILE A 377 10.62 -36.00 -27.01
CA ILE A 377 11.04 -34.90 -27.89
C ILE A 377 12.18 -35.34 -28.80
N THR A 378 12.26 -34.69 -29.92
CA THR A 378 13.38 -34.84 -30.85
C THR A 378 13.89 -33.44 -31.26
N VAL A 379 15.17 -33.20 -31.12
CA VAL A 379 15.87 -32.01 -31.62
C VAL A 379 16.77 -32.48 -32.75
N LYS A 380 16.70 -31.82 -33.94
CA LYS A 380 17.54 -32.11 -35.10
C LYS A 380 18.16 -30.85 -35.68
N ARG A 381 19.35 -31.02 -36.23
CA ARG A 381 20.00 -30.00 -37.07
C ARG A 381 19.33 -29.93 -38.43
N LEU A 382 19.12 -28.73 -38.92
CA LEU A 382 18.71 -28.44 -40.29
C LEU A 382 19.88 -27.79 -41.05
N ASP A 383 19.97 -28.05 -42.35
CA ASP A 383 20.95 -27.41 -43.21
C ASP A 383 20.51 -25.98 -43.53
N GLU A 384 19.21 -25.72 -43.58
CA GLU A 384 18.61 -24.40 -43.78
C GLU A 384 18.55 -23.59 -42.47
N LEU A 385 18.74 -22.25 -42.58
CA LEU A 385 18.82 -21.37 -41.41
C LEU A 385 17.42 -20.87 -40.98
N HIS A 386 16.60 -21.78 -40.48
CA HIS A 386 15.30 -21.50 -39.89
C HIS A 386 15.02 -22.44 -38.69
N VAL A 387 13.91 -22.25 -38.03
CA VAL A 387 13.45 -23.12 -36.95
C VAL A 387 12.14 -23.80 -37.36
N GLU A 388 12.07 -25.11 -37.16
CA GLU A 388 10.87 -25.90 -37.40
C GLU A 388 10.31 -26.42 -36.07
N PHE A 389 9.01 -26.28 -35.87
CA PHE A 389 8.30 -26.87 -34.73
C PHE A 389 7.27 -27.89 -35.20
N GLU A 390 7.24 -29.03 -34.54
CA GLU A 390 6.23 -30.07 -34.76
C GLU A 390 5.65 -30.56 -33.44
N SER A 391 4.33 -30.64 -33.31
CA SER A 391 3.64 -31.32 -32.23
C SER A 391 2.89 -32.50 -32.80
N LYS A 392 3.48 -33.71 -32.68
CA LYS A 392 3.00 -34.93 -33.35
C LYS A 392 1.66 -35.43 -32.77
N ASP A 393 1.44 -35.21 -31.50
CA ASP A 393 0.19 -35.64 -30.82
C ASP A 393 -1.02 -34.81 -31.23
N ILE A 394 -0.85 -33.59 -31.71
CA ILE A 394 -1.93 -32.74 -32.24
C ILE A 394 -1.85 -32.54 -33.77
N GLY A 395 -0.84 -33.09 -34.40
CA GLY A 395 -0.68 -33.07 -35.86
C GLY A 395 -0.44 -31.69 -36.45
N VAL A 396 0.27 -30.80 -35.75
CA VAL A 396 0.59 -29.44 -36.22
C VAL A 396 2.10 -29.30 -36.46
N TYR A 397 2.41 -28.47 -37.44
CA TYR A 397 3.77 -28.15 -37.87
C TYR A 397 3.87 -26.69 -38.31
N THR A 398 4.99 -26.04 -38.06
CA THR A 398 5.27 -24.68 -38.54
C THR A 398 6.76 -24.46 -38.72
N THR A 399 7.09 -23.53 -39.63
CA THR A 399 8.43 -22.99 -39.81
C THR A 399 8.46 -21.55 -39.35
N VAL A 400 9.52 -21.14 -38.68
CA VAL A 400 9.72 -19.82 -38.09
C VAL A 400 11.04 -19.25 -38.64
N ASP A 401 10.96 -18.06 -39.22
CA ASP A 401 12.09 -17.40 -39.90
C ASP A 401 12.57 -16.15 -39.16
N SER A 402 11.89 -15.73 -38.09
CA SER A 402 12.25 -14.54 -37.32
C SER A 402 12.34 -14.77 -35.81
N ALA A 403 13.23 -14.05 -35.13
CA ALA A 403 13.33 -14.08 -33.68
C ALA A 403 12.07 -13.51 -33.03
N ALA A 404 11.45 -12.49 -33.61
CA ALA A 404 10.23 -11.88 -33.10
C ALA A 404 9.05 -12.88 -32.96
N GLU A 405 8.90 -13.80 -33.94
CA GLU A 405 7.90 -14.85 -33.86
C GLU A 405 8.17 -15.84 -32.69
N ILE A 406 9.45 -16.10 -32.36
CA ILE A 406 9.81 -16.94 -31.23
C ILE A 406 9.57 -16.19 -29.93
N GLN A 407 9.83 -14.89 -29.89
CA GLN A 407 9.59 -14.04 -28.71
C GLN A 407 8.10 -13.91 -28.33
N ASP A 408 7.19 -14.10 -29.30
CA ASP A 408 5.74 -14.21 -29.02
C ASP A 408 5.33 -15.57 -28.42
N CYS A 409 6.10 -16.03 -27.42
CA CYS A 409 5.86 -17.30 -26.74
C CYS A 409 4.77 -17.27 -25.66
N HIS A 410 4.28 -16.09 -25.32
CA HIS A 410 3.30 -15.86 -24.26
C HIS A 410 1.84 -15.95 -24.73
N ASN A 411 1.60 -16.09 -26.01
CA ASN A 411 0.25 -16.25 -26.55
C ASN A 411 -0.35 -17.62 -26.16
N PRO A 412 -1.39 -17.68 -25.31
CA PRO A 412 -1.95 -18.94 -24.83
C PRO A 412 -2.66 -19.77 -25.92
N TYR A 413 -2.95 -19.15 -27.07
CA TYR A 413 -3.58 -19.81 -28.22
C TYR A 413 -2.57 -20.34 -29.24
N ASP A 414 -1.27 -20.04 -29.05
CA ASP A 414 -0.22 -20.57 -29.92
C ASP A 414 0.10 -22.02 -29.54
N SER A 415 -0.07 -22.93 -30.47
CA SER A 415 0.23 -24.37 -30.31
C SER A 415 1.73 -24.63 -30.05
N PHE A 416 2.59 -23.69 -30.37
CA PHE A 416 4.05 -23.79 -30.24
C PHE A 416 4.64 -22.89 -29.16
N ALA A 417 3.81 -22.22 -28.33
CA ALA A 417 4.27 -21.36 -27.24
C ALA A 417 5.34 -22.05 -26.36
N LEU A 418 5.17 -23.34 -26.03
CA LEU A 418 6.12 -24.11 -25.25
C LEU A 418 7.46 -24.32 -25.98
N HIS A 419 7.43 -24.60 -27.29
CA HIS A 419 8.64 -24.79 -28.11
C HIS A 419 9.43 -23.48 -28.20
N LYS A 420 8.75 -22.37 -28.46
CA LYS A 420 9.31 -21.01 -28.49
C LYS A 420 9.95 -20.65 -27.15
N ALA A 421 9.22 -20.84 -26.04
CA ALA A 421 9.70 -20.58 -24.70
C ALA A 421 10.94 -21.42 -24.34
N ALA A 422 11.04 -22.66 -24.84
CA ALA A 422 12.22 -23.52 -24.61
C ALA A 422 13.49 -22.94 -25.26
N LEU A 423 13.40 -22.36 -26.47
CA LEU A 423 14.54 -21.70 -27.11
C LEU A 423 15.00 -20.45 -26.35
N ILE A 424 14.03 -19.67 -25.84
CA ILE A 424 14.32 -18.49 -25.00
C ILE A 424 14.95 -18.93 -23.66
N ALA A 425 14.38 -19.93 -22.99
CA ALA A 425 14.90 -20.43 -21.72
C ALA A 425 16.32 -21.02 -21.82
N CYS A 426 16.67 -21.54 -23.00
CA CYS A 426 18.04 -21.95 -23.28
C CYS A 426 18.97 -20.81 -23.66
N GLY A 427 18.49 -19.56 -23.73
CA GLY A 427 19.28 -18.38 -24.08
C GLY A 427 19.64 -18.27 -25.57
N ILE A 428 19.02 -19.06 -26.44
CA ILE A 428 19.28 -19.00 -27.91
C ILE A 428 18.70 -17.72 -28.47
N ILE A 429 17.49 -17.37 -28.08
CA ILE A 429 16.79 -16.15 -28.46
C ILE A 429 16.63 -15.27 -27.22
N PRO A 430 16.97 -13.98 -27.29
CA PRO A 430 16.76 -13.05 -26.18
C PRO A 430 15.27 -12.82 -25.91
N VAL A 431 14.93 -12.42 -24.68
CA VAL A 431 13.52 -12.24 -24.27
C VAL A 431 12.85 -11.05 -24.97
N LYS A 432 13.53 -9.92 -25.06
CA LYS A 432 12.96 -8.63 -25.53
C LYS A 432 13.83 -7.88 -26.54
N GLU A 433 15.13 -8.21 -26.61
CA GLU A 433 16.05 -7.51 -27.51
C GLU A 433 15.83 -7.91 -28.98
N GLU A 434 15.99 -6.98 -29.89
CA GLU A 434 15.98 -7.30 -31.34
C GLU A 434 17.13 -8.26 -31.65
N ALA A 435 16.82 -9.32 -32.37
CA ALA A 435 17.80 -10.32 -32.74
C ALA A 435 17.55 -10.84 -34.17
N ASP A 436 18.64 -11.08 -34.89
CA ASP A 436 18.60 -11.71 -36.20
C ASP A 436 18.71 -13.25 -36.04
N LEU A 437 17.61 -13.96 -36.29
CA LEU A 437 17.53 -15.40 -36.17
C LEU A 437 18.54 -16.09 -37.10
N GLN A 438 18.71 -15.62 -38.34
CA GLN A 438 19.62 -16.25 -39.29
C GLN A 438 21.08 -16.08 -38.87
N GLU A 439 21.44 -14.93 -38.32
CA GLU A 439 22.80 -14.71 -37.80
C GLU A 439 23.10 -15.63 -36.58
N ILE A 440 22.11 -15.79 -35.69
CA ILE A 440 22.20 -16.72 -34.54
C ILE A 440 22.40 -18.15 -35.03
N LEU A 441 21.56 -18.64 -35.96
CA LEU A 441 21.60 -20.01 -36.47
C LEU A 441 22.86 -20.27 -37.26
N LYS A 442 23.31 -19.31 -38.07
CA LYS A 442 24.58 -19.38 -38.79
C LYS A 442 25.77 -19.52 -37.84
N ARG A 443 25.79 -18.74 -36.77
CA ARG A 443 26.83 -18.83 -35.75
C ARG A 443 26.81 -20.18 -35.04
N MET A 444 25.61 -20.75 -34.82
CA MET A 444 25.44 -22.06 -34.19
C MET A 444 25.80 -23.23 -35.11
N GLY A 445 25.76 -23.05 -36.41
CA GLY A 445 26.15 -24.04 -37.41
C GLY A 445 25.00 -24.81 -38.05
N GLY A 446 23.77 -24.24 -38.07
CA GLY A 446 22.59 -24.81 -38.74
C GLY A 446 21.27 -24.36 -38.11
N GLY A 447 20.15 -24.70 -38.76
CA GLY A 447 18.81 -24.52 -38.20
C GLY A 447 18.45 -25.57 -37.18
N ILE A 448 17.28 -25.42 -36.57
CA ILE A 448 16.79 -26.28 -35.47
C ILE A 448 15.40 -26.82 -35.82
N TYR A 449 15.26 -28.13 -35.83
CA TYR A 449 13.97 -28.79 -35.76
C TYR A 449 13.71 -29.28 -34.34
N LEU A 450 12.57 -28.89 -33.74
CA LEU A 450 12.14 -29.33 -32.42
C LEU A 450 10.75 -29.95 -32.49
N SER A 451 10.68 -31.23 -32.23
CA SER A 451 9.43 -32.01 -32.24
C SER A 451 9.08 -32.52 -30.86
N THR A 452 7.79 -32.49 -30.54
CA THR A 452 7.24 -32.99 -29.30
C THR A 452 6.18 -34.04 -29.56
N GLN A 453 6.07 -35.05 -28.63
CA GLN A 453 5.04 -36.07 -28.67
C GLN A 453 4.70 -36.55 -27.27
N VAL A 454 3.40 -36.71 -26.98
CA VAL A 454 2.90 -37.31 -25.73
C VAL A 454 2.02 -38.52 -26.07
N TYR A 455 2.50 -39.70 -25.73
CA TYR A 455 1.80 -40.94 -26.02
C TYR A 455 0.80 -41.34 -24.93
N GLY A 456 -0.45 -41.59 -25.33
CA GLY A 456 -1.45 -42.24 -24.47
C GLY A 456 -1.88 -41.47 -23.24
N VAL A 457 -1.60 -40.16 -23.18
CA VAL A 457 -2.01 -39.24 -22.12
C VAL A 457 -2.95 -38.20 -22.67
N PRO A 458 -4.24 -38.20 -22.28
CA PRO A 458 -5.19 -37.18 -22.73
C PRO A 458 -4.77 -35.77 -22.27
N LYS A 459 -5.09 -34.74 -23.08
CA LYS A 459 -4.96 -33.35 -22.65
C LYS A 459 -5.84 -33.11 -21.42
N GLY A 460 -5.35 -32.33 -20.46
CA GLY A 460 -6.08 -32.04 -19.22
C GLY A 460 -6.10 -33.18 -18.19
N SER A 461 -5.28 -34.23 -18.39
CA SER A 461 -5.21 -35.40 -17.46
C SER A 461 -4.67 -35.09 -16.07
N GLY A 462 -4.10 -33.90 -15.83
CA GLY A 462 -3.49 -33.56 -14.54
C GLY A 462 -2.13 -34.24 -14.25
N LEU A 463 -1.56 -34.98 -15.23
CA LEU A 463 -0.31 -35.70 -15.06
C LEU A 463 0.95 -34.84 -15.24
N GLY A 464 0.81 -33.52 -15.30
CA GLY A 464 1.90 -32.56 -15.38
C GLY A 464 2.68 -32.64 -16.71
N THR A 465 2.05 -33.07 -17.79
CA THR A 465 2.70 -33.31 -19.09
C THR A 465 3.37 -32.06 -19.64
N SER A 466 2.76 -30.88 -19.51
CA SER A 466 3.33 -29.62 -20.02
C SER A 466 4.66 -29.29 -19.37
N SER A 467 4.77 -29.38 -18.03
CA SER A 467 6.02 -29.10 -17.30
C SER A 467 7.12 -30.11 -17.65
N ILE A 468 6.75 -31.40 -17.79
CA ILE A 468 7.71 -32.44 -18.15
C ILE A 468 8.17 -32.25 -19.60
N LEU A 469 7.27 -31.83 -20.49
CA LEU A 469 7.57 -31.54 -21.89
C LEU A 469 8.51 -30.34 -22.03
N SER A 470 8.26 -29.26 -21.26
CA SER A 470 9.15 -28.10 -21.19
C SER A 470 10.56 -28.50 -20.75
N GLY A 471 10.67 -29.26 -19.64
CA GLY A 471 11.95 -29.78 -19.16
C GLY A 471 12.66 -30.69 -20.16
N ALA A 472 11.89 -31.52 -20.90
CA ALA A 472 12.43 -32.38 -21.96
C ALA A 472 13.02 -31.55 -23.11
N CYS A 473 12.30 -30.49 -23.57
CA CYS A 473 12.77 -29.59 -24.61
C CYS A 473 14.07 -28.89 -24.21
N VAL A 474 14.10 -28.27 -23.03
CA VAL A 474 15.29 -27.60 -22.49
C VAL A 474 16.47 -28.57 -22.38
N LYS A 475 16.25 -29.77 -21.80
CA LYS A 475 17.28 -30.79 -21.72
C LYS A 475 17.80 -31.22 -23.11
N GLY A 476 16.89 -31.47 -24.06
CA GLY A 476 17.27 -31.90 -25.43
C GLY A 476 18.04 -30.81 -26.16
N ILE A 477 17.65 -29.56 -26.02
CA ILE A 477 18.36 -28.41 -26.62
C ILE A 477 19.77 -28.28 -26.03
N PHE A 478 19.94 -28.34 -24.70
CA PHE A 478 21.26 -28.25 -24.08
C PHE A 478 22.15 -29.42 -24.48
N GLU A 479 21.63 -30.63 -24.55
CA GLU A 479 22.37 -31.81 -25.02
C GLU A 479 22.76 -31.67 -26.50
N PHE A 480 21.88 -31.12 -27.34
CA PHE A 480 22.13 -30.84 -28.73
C PHE A 480 23.27 -29.80 -28.94
N LEU A 481 23.38 -28.85 -28.01
CA LEU A 481 24.41 -27.80 -27.98
C LEU A 481 25.68 -28.24 -27.20
N GLY A 482 25.76 -29.47 -26.71
CA GLY A 482 26.88 -29.93 -25.90
C GLY A 482 27.00 -29.25 -24.51
N GLN A 483 25.94 -28.66 -24.03
CA GLN A 483 25.87 -28.01 -22.73
C GLN A 483 25.26 -28.98 -21.73
N GLU A 484 26.05 -29.95 -21.27
CA GLU A 484 25.58 -30.90 -20.28
C GLU A 484 25.46 -30.26 -18.88
N ARG A 485 24.25 -29.82 -18.53
CA ARG A 485 23.88 -29.43 -17.16
C ARG A 485 23.34 -30.63 -16.41
N THR A 486 24.16 -31.19 -15.53
CA THR A 486 23.90 -32.48 -14.87
C THR A 486 23.13 -32.41 -13.56
N ARG A 487 22.76 -31.23 -13.05
CA ARG A 487 22.04 -31.07 -11.77
C ARG A 487 20.98 -30.01 -11.80
N CYS A 488 19.82 -30.34 -11.17
CA CYS A 488 18.71 -29.40 -10.91
C CYS A 488 19.07 -28.12 -10.09
N ARG A 489 20.35 -27.91 -9.77
CA ARG A 489 20.83 -26.70 -9.06
C ARG A 489 21.23 -25.57 -10.02
N ASP A 490 21.32 -25.89 -11.30
CA ASP A 490 21.80 -24.96 -12.34
C ASP A 490 20.66 -24.53 -13.30
N LEU A 491 19.40 -24.82 -12.92
CA LEU A 491 18.16 -24.41 -13.61
C LEU A 491 17.42 -23.34 -12.81
#